data_be3eb6ce773625b15fdb6156b92358d6
#
_entry.id   be3eb6ce773625b15fdb6156b92358d6
#
_cell.length_a   1.000
_cell.length_b   1.000
_cell.length_c   1.000
_cell.angle_alpha   90.00
_cell.angle_beta   90.00
_cell.angle_gamma   90.00
#
_symmetry.space_group_name_H-M   'P 1'
#
loop_
_entity.id
_entity.type
_entity.pdbx_description
1 polymer ?
#
loop_
_entity_poly.entity_id
_entity_poly.type
_entity_poly.pdbx_seq_one_letter_code
_entity_poly.pdbx_strand_id
1 'polypeptide(L)'
;MIYATNISSRPQFRTWITWLLVAGLALLLVPASYAGKKDKKKQQEVVPAKKQGIDRSKIDTSKLVWPLPPDLPRIKFISEHFGEPPKPVEAKPKKKKQGWMDRMAGVQQRESGDPTEPSHTLGQPYGIAVDSKGRVFVGDTFVAAVFIFNTEKKEVTFLRNGHEAAFRSIIGLALDDSDRLFVADAAMHQVSVFNSELKLESTFGDTVLKRPSGIAVDNENRFVYVVDTGNEMVFVFDADNFKLLRKLGGPAKKLNDDDPETFAKPTNVALDKDGNVYVSDTLNNRIQIFDADGKFISMFGKAGDAPGTFQRPKGVAIDSDGHIWVVDASQCNVQIYDKEGHLLAYFGYGGGLPGQFGLPAGIAIDKNNRAIVSDQVRGRIQIFRYITDAENAAAKVGAAKEKAAEAPASATGTKQFEQKTAEVKQ
;
A
#
# COMPACT_ATOMS: atom_id res chain seq x y z
N MET A 1 -25.29 37.06 -57.68
CA MET A 1 -24.60 38.29 -57.30
C MET A 1 -23.65 37.93 -56.20
N ILE A 2 -22.38 37.58 -56.49
CA ILE A 2 -21.25 38.50 -56.64
C ILE A 2 -21.06 39.34 -55.37
N TYR A 3 -20.05 39.07 -54.62
CA TYR A 3 -18.64 39.41 -54.50
C TYR A 3 -18.11 38.79 -53.17
N ALA A 4 -17.12 38.03 -53.12
CA ALA A 4 -15.67 38.17 -53.36
C ALA A 4 -14.89 38.86 -52.22
N THR A 5 -13.94 38.09 -51.72
CA THR A 5 -12.57 38.38 -51.28
C THR A 5 -12.34 39.28 -50.06
N ASN A 6 -11.59 38.76 -49.07
CA ASN A 6 -10.20 39.18 -48.99
C ASN A 6 -9.35 38.28 -48.07
N ILE A 7 -8.20 37.94 -48.61
CA ILE A 7 -7.03 37.29 -48.02
C ILE A 7 -6.16 38.38 -47.37
N SER A 8 -5.59 38.10 -46.21
CA SER A 8 -4.27 38.55 -45.74
C SER A 8 -4.29 38.48 -44.20
N SER A 9 -3.33 37.98 -43.49
CA SER A 9 -1.90 37.80 -43.69
C SER A 9 -1.35 36.99 -42.51
N ARG A 10 -0.57 35.95 -42.77
CA ARG A 10 0.47 35.55 -41.84
C ARG A 10 1.55 36.67 -41.87
N PRO A 11 2.29 36.95 -40.77
CA PRO A 11 3.39 36.13 -40.30
C PRO A 11 3.67 36.26 -38.80
N GLN A 12 4.26 35.28 -38.17
CA GLN A 12 5.29 35.46 -37.16
C GLN A 12 5.84 34.08 -36.73
N PHE A 13 6.62 33.50 -37.64
CA PHE A 13 7.53 32.40 -37.33
C PHE A 13 8.97 32.81 -37.68
N ARG A 14 9.51 33.86 -37.02
CA ARG A 14 10.89 34.30 -37.34
C ARG A 14 11.68 34.95 -36.22
N THR A 15 11.28 34.82 -34.95
CA THR A 15 12.00 35.47 -33.83
C THR A 15 12.57 34.56 -32.78
N TRP A 16 12.45 33.25 -32.92
CA TRP A 16 12.99 32.29 -31.92
C TRP A 16 14.33 31.65 -32.30
N ILE A 17 14.83 31.82 -33.50
CA ILE A 17 16.13 31.27 -33.97
C ILE A 17 17.30 32.19 -33.68
N THR A 18 17.09 33.48 -33.46
CA THR A 18 18.15 34.46 -33.22
C THR A 18 18.63 34.54 -31.79
N TRP A 19 17.94 33.98 -30.81
CA TRP A 19 18.38 33.95 -29.40
C TRP A 19 19.23 32.74 -29.02
N LEU A 20 19.24 31.68 -29.81
CA LEU A 20 20.06 30.49 -29.59
C LEU A 20 21.50 30.63 -30.14
N LEU A 21 21.78 31.58 -31.01
CA LEU A 21 23.12 31.82 -31.55
C LEU A 21 23.92 32.88 -30.78
N VAL A 22 23.31 33.68 -29.93
CA VAL A 22 24.02 34.67 -29.09
C VAL A 22 24.49 34.08 -27.75
N ALA A 23 23.89 33.02 -27.28
CA ALA A 23 24.33 32.30 -26.06
C ALA A 23 25.53 31.36 -26.28
N GLY A 24 25.85 31.01 -27.52
CA GLY A 24 26.97 30.12 -27.87
C GLY A 24 28.33 30.81 -28.06
N LEU A 25 28.39 32.14 -28.14
CA LEU A 25 29.64 32.86 -28.47
C LEU A 25 30.29 33.60 -27.28
N ALA A 26 29.73 33.52 -26.08
CA ALA A 26 30.27 34.18 -24.87
C ALA A 26 31.20 33.31 -24.03
N LEU A 27 31.55 32.09 -24.48
CA LEU A 27 32.37 31.12 -23.73
C LEU A 27 33.79 30.90 -24.27
N LEU A 28 34.30 31.78 -25.17
CA LEU A 28 35.62 31.62 -25.79
C LEU A 28 36.58 32.80 -25.64
N LEU A 29 36.47 33.63 -24.60
CA LEU A 29 37.51 34.62 -24.30
C LEU A 29 37.75 34.68 -22.78
N VAL A 30 38.49 33.72 -22.26
CA VAL A 30 39.21 33.86 -21.00
C VAL A 30 40.70 33.86 -21.31
N PRO A 31 41.45 34.94 -21.01
CA PRO A 31 42.88 34.98 -21.29
C PRO A 31 43.66 34.05 -20.35
N ALA A 32 44.50 33.19 -20.92
CA ALA A 32 45.44 32.37 -20.23
C ALA A 32 46.54 33.23 -19.60
N SER A 33 46.39 33.57 -18.31
CA SER A 33 47.51 34.04 -17.49
C SER A 33 47.20 33.94 -16.02
N TYR A 34 47.37 32.73 -15.45
CA TYR A 34 47.74 32.55 -14.06
C TYR A 34 48.40 31.17 -13.90
N ALA A 35 49.73 31.14 -14.23
CA ALA A 35 50.58 30.03 -13.80
C ALA A 35 50.97 30.26 -12.32
N GLY A 36 50.13 29.83 -11.41
CA GLY A 36 50.36 29.82 -9.96
C GLY A 36 50.82 28.43 -9.52
N LYS A 37 51.86 28.38 -8.75
CA LYS A 37 52.62 27.25 -8.20
C LYS A 37 51.69 26.12 -7.69
N LYS A 38 52.03 24.89 -8.09
CA LYS A 38 51.47 23.64 -7.56
C LYS A 38 51.85 23.45 -6.10
N ASP A 39 51.02 23.89 -5.17
CA ASP A 39 51.03 23.36 -3.82
C ASP A 39 50.36 21.97 -3.82
N LYS A 40 51.17 20.94 -3.57
CA LYS A 40 50.70 19.57 -3.33
C LYS A 40 49.97 19.52 -1.98
N LYS A 41 48.76 20.04 -1.92
CA LYS A 41 47.79 19.62 -0.85
C LYS A 41 47.36 18.21 -1.15
N LYS A 42 47.72 17.27 -0.26
CA LYS A 42 47.16 15.93 -0.21
C LYS A 42 45.63 16.07 -0.26
N GLN A 43 45.03 15.72 -1.37
CA GLN A 43 43.58 15.44 -1.40
C GLN A 43 43.37 14.27 -0.44
N GLN A 44 42.79 14.56 0.71
CA GLN A 44 42.16 13.51 1.52
C GLN A 44 41.07 12.91 0.64
N GLU A 45 41.28 11.66 0.23
CA GLU A 45 40.24 10.83 -0.31
C GLU A 45 39.05 10.86 0.69
N VAL A 46 38.00 11.59 0.34
CA VAL A 46 36.72 11.48 1.04
C VAL A 46 36.20 10.09 0.70
N VAL A 47 36.55 9.12 1.54
CA VAL A 47 35.95 7.80 1.50
C VAL A 47 34.44 8.04 1.67
N PRO A 48 33.60 7.70 0.66
CA PRO A 48 32.17 7.87 0.83
C PRO A 48 31.76 7.07 2.05
N ALA A 49 31.20 7.74 3.04
CA ALA A 49 30.66 7.08 4.23
C ALA A 49 29.74 5.96 3.75
N LYS A 50 30.10 4.70 4.02
CA LYS A 50 29.22 3.56 3.81
C LYS A 50 27.91 3.95 4.49
N LYS A 51 26.83 4.16 3.70
CA LYS A 51 25.48 4.27 4.26
C LYS A 51 25.24 2.96 4.99
N GLN A 52 25.45 2.95 6.29
CA GLN A 52 25.07 1.82 7.14
C GLN A 52 23.56 1.74 7.01
N GLY A 53 23.08 0.74 6.27
CA GLY A 53 21.67 0.41 6.25
C GLY A 53 21.24 0.11 7.68
N ILE A 54 20.07 0.63 8.07
CA ILE A 54 19.50 0.33 9.39
C ILE A 54 19.33 -1.19 9.48
N ASP A 55 19.97 -1.78 10.46
CA ASP A 55 19.81 -3.22 10.76
C ASP A 55 18.42 -3.45 11.37
N ARG A 56 17.49 -3.89 10.52
CA ARG A 56 16.09 -4.09 10.89
C ARG A 56 15.89 -5.18 11.94
N SER A 57 16.83 -6.12 12.05
CA SER A 57 16.76 -7.20 13.04
C SER A 57 16.91 -6.70 14.49
N LYS A 58 17.44 -5.48 14.67
CA LYS A 58 17.63 -4.84 15.98
C LYS A 58 16.45 -3.96 16.39
N ILE A 59 15.44 -3.80 15.54
CA ILE A 59 14.27 -2.98 15.88
C ILE A 59 13.33 -3.82 16.75
N ASP A 60 13.06 -3.36 17.96
CA ASP A 60 12.04 -3.97 18.84
C ASP A 60 10.63 -3.61 18.31
N THR A 61 10.09 -4.50 17.48
CA THR A 61 8.76 -4.32 16.90
C THR A 61 7.63 -4.69 17.87
N SER A 62 7.91 -5.28 19.01
CA SER A 62 6.90 -5.68 20.01
C SER A 62 6.15 -4.49 20.62
N LYS A 63 6.82 -3.32 20.62
CA LYS A 63 6.30 -2.05 21.15
C LYS A 63 5.57 -1.19 20.10
N LEU A 64 5.52 -1.64 18.85
CA LEU A 64 4.82 -0.90 17.79
C LEU A 64 3.32 -1.16 17.88
N VAL A 65 2.64 -0.30 18.63
CA VAL A 65 1.20 -0.31 18.86
C VAL A 65 0.62 1.10 18.69
N TRP A 66 -0.66 1.18 18.32
CA TRP A 66 -1.39 2.44 18.14
C TRP A 66 -2.79 2.34 18.77
N PRO A 67 -3.27 3.40 19.44
CA PRO A 67 -2.47 4.53 19.88
C PRO A 67 -1.34 4.09 20.82
N LEU A 68 -0.38 5.00 21.05
CA LEU A 68 0.71 4.74 21.99
C LEU A 68 0.19 4.81 23.45
N PRO A 69 0.80 4.06 24.39
CA PRO A 69 0.49 4.21 25.81
C PRO A 69 0.56 5.69 26.25
N PRO A 70 -0.30 6.17 27.17
CA PRO A 70 -1.13 5.37 28.10
C PRO A 70 -2.46 4.87 27.54
N ASP A 71 -2.82 5.25 26.30
CA ASP A 71 -4.05 4.80 25.68
C ASP A 71 -4.02 3.30 25.40
N LEU A 72 -5.21 2.69 25.35
CA LEU A 72 -5.32 1.27 25.01
C LEU A 72 -4.97 1.04 23.55
N PRO A 73 -4.04 0.15 23.27
CA PRO A 73 -3.68 -0.16 21.89
C PRO A 73 -4.84 -0.80 21.13
N ARG A 74 -5.08 -0.34 19.92
CA ARG A 74 -6.08 -0.87 18.98
C ARG A 74 -5.44 -1.58 17.81
N ILE A 75 -4.25 -1.16 17.43
CA ILE A 75 -3.49 -1.73 16.32
C ILE A 75 -2.12 -2.15 16.83
N LYS A 76 -1.67 -3.31 16.40
CA LYS A 76 -0.34 -3.85 16.68
C LYS A 76 0.35 -4.22 15.39
N PHE A 77 1.61 -3.82 15.22
CA PHE A 77 2.46 -4.31 14.14
C PHE A 77 2.79 -5.79 14.35
N ILE A 78 2.72 -6.59 13.29
CA ILE A 78 3.04 -8.02 13.31
C ILE A 78 4.33 -8.30 12.55
N SER A 79 4.38 -7.94 11.27
CA SER A 79 5.53 -8.26 10.41
C SER A 79 5.58 -7.40 9.14
N GLU A 80 6.73 -7.46 8.46
CA GLU A 80 6.90 -6.94 7.10
C GLU A 80 7.51 -8.01 6.19
N HIS A 81 7.13 -8.00 4.92
CA HIS A 81 7.61 -8.95 3.92
C HIS A 81 7.95 -8.23 2.61
N PHE A 82 9.08 -8.61 2.02
CA PHE A 82 9.64 -8.00 0.80
C PHE A 82 9.63 -8.93 -0.43
N GLY A 83 9.31 -10.18 -0.24
CA GLY A 83 9.41 -11.26 -1.21
C GLY A 83 10.25 -12.43 -0.69
N GLU A 84 10.79 -13.23 -1.58
CA GLU A 84 11.69 -14.32 -1.20
C GLU A 84 13.01 -13.75 -0.64
N PRO A 85 13.47 -14.20 0.53
CA PRO A 85 14.76 -13.74 1.03
C PRO A 85 15.86 -14.11 0.05
N PRO A 86 16.89 -13.25 -0.12
CA PRO A 86 17.99 -13.56 -1.02
C PRO A 86 18.63 -14.89 -0.60
N LYS A 87 18.76 -15.82 -1.54
CA LYS A 87 19.48 -17.08 -1.29
C LYS A 87 20.89 -16.73 -0.82
N PRO A 88 21.43 -17.46 0.19
CA PRO A 88 22.82 -17.29 0.58
C PRO A 88 23.68 -17.38 -0.68
N VAL A 89 24.45 -16.34 -0.96
CA VAL A 89 25.34 -16.32 -2.11
C VAL A 89 26.36 -17.45 -1.85
N GLU A 90 26.19 -18.60 -2.50
CA GLU A 90 27.26 -19.59 -2.57
C GLU A 90 28.50 -18.84 -3.09
N ALA A 91 29.62 -19.02 -2.39
CA ALA A 91 30.84 -18.26 -2.68
C ALA A 91 31.14 -18.36 -4.19
N LYS A 92 30.87 -17.27 -4.91
CA LYS A 92 31.07 -17.21 -6.38
C LYS A 92 32.49 -17.68 -6.68
N PRO A 93 32.71 -18.56 -7.66
CA PRO A 93 34.04 -18.92 -8.08
C PRO A 93 34.83 -17.63 -8.34
N LYS A 94 36.05 -17.59 -7.80
CA LYS A 94 36.95 -16.40 -7.84
C LYS A 94 36.88 -15.73 -9.19
N LYS A 95 36.40 -14.45 -9.23
CA LYS A 95 36.26 -13.62 -10.44
C LYS A 95 37.53 -13.78 -11.28
N LYS A 96 37.40 -14.21 -12.53
CA LYS A 96 38.52 -14.15 -13.48
C LYS A 96 39.01 -12.69 -13.51
N LYS A 97 40.29 -12.46 -13.23
CA LYS A 97 40.86 -11.09 -13.25
C LYS A 97 40.57 -10.50 -14.63
N GLN A 98 39.91 -9.36 -14.65
CA GLN A 98 39.61 -8.61 -15.86
C GLN A 98 40.92 -8.39 -16.65
N GLY A 99 40.92 -8.80 -17.90
CA GLY A 99 42.07 -8.62 -18.79
C GLY A 99 42.42 -7.14 -18.94
N TRP A 100 43.67 -6.83 -19.21
CA TRP A 100 44.08 -5.45 -19.45
C TRP A 100 43.34 -4.82 -20.64
N MET A 101 42.97 -5.61 -21.65
CA MET A 101 42.18 -5.17 -22.80
C MET A 101 40.74 -4.77 -22.42
N ASP A 102 40.08 -5.49 -21.50
CA ASP A 102 38.75 -5.14 -21.05
C ASP A 102 38.72 -3.82 -20.27
N ARG A 103 39.82 -3.50 -19.56
CA ARG A 103 39.97 -2.21 -18.88
C ARG A 103 40.20 -1.06 -19.87
N MET A 104 40.95 -1.28 -20.94
CA MET A 104 41.17 -0.29 -21.99
C MET A 104 39.90 -0.03 -22.82
N ALA A 105 39.05 -1.05 -23.00
CA ALA A 105 37.78 -0.94 -23.69
C ALA A 105 36.65 -0.28 -22.85
N GLY A 106 36.95 0.10 -21.60
CA GLY A 106 35.96 0.75 -20.73
C GLY A 106 34.78 -0.15 -20.32
N VAL A 107 34.91 -1.47 -20.46
CA VAL A 107 33.88 -2.42 -20.08
C VAL A 107 33.77 -2.43 -18.56
N GLN A 108 32.83 -1.65 -18.01
CA GLN A 108 32.46 -1.78 -16.62
C GLN A 108 31.69 -3.10 -16.46
N GLN A 109 32.28 -4.04 -15.70
CA GLN A 109 31.48 -5.17 -15.21
C GLN A 109 30.35 -4.63 -14.33
N ARG A 110 29.17 -4.49 -14.89
CA ARG A 110 27.97 -4.35 -14.06
C ARG A 110 27.86 -5.64 -13.24
N GLU A 111 27.79 -5.49 -11.92
CA GLU A 111 27.32 -6.56 -11.05
C GLU A 111 25.81 -6.71 -11.28
N SER A 112 25.44 -7.28 -12.42
CA SER A 112 24.07 -7.67 -12.70
C SER A 112 23.94 -9.13 -12.28
N GLY A 113 23.01 -9.41 -11.39
CA GLY A 113 22.33 -10.71 -11.45
C GLY A 113 21.91 -10.92 -12.90
N ASP A 114 21.77 -12.15 -13.33
CA ASP A 114 21.33 -12.47 -14.69
C ASP A 114 20.07 -11.63 -15.01
N PRO A 115 20.10 -10.74 -16.02
CA PRO A 115 18.93 -9.93 -16.35
C PRO A 115 17.74 -10.76 -16.82
N THR A 116 17.91 -12.07 -17.01
CA THR A 116 16.86 -13.04 -17.36
C THR A 116 16.24 -13.70 -16.12
N GLU A 117 16.84 -13.61 -14.93
CA GLU A 117 16.18 -14.11 -13.72
C GLU A 117 15.07 -13.15 -13.27
N PRO A 118 13.84 -13.65 -13.11
CA PRO A 118 12.73 -12.84 -12.65
C PRO A 118 12.96 -12.39 -11.20
N SER A 119 12.54 -11.17 -10.87
CA SER A 119 12.64 -10.64 -9.51
C SER A 119 11.90 -11.54 -8.53
N HIS A 120 12.54 -11.84 -7.41
CA HIS A 120 11.96 -12.55 -6.28
C HIS A 120 11.51 -11.61 -5.14
N THR A 121 11.69 -10.30 -5.34
CA THR A 121 11.27 -9.26 -4.38
C THR A 121 10.23 -8.35 -4.99
N LEU A 122 9.35 -7.85 -4.13
CA LEU A 122 8.35 -6.85 -4.52
C LEU A 122 9.02 -5.58 -5.03
N GLY A 123 8.52 -5.05 -6.13
CA GLY A 123 8.95 -3.79 -6.74
C GLY A 123 7.98 -2.66 -6.43
N GLN A 124 6.74 -2.79 -6.89
CA GLN A 124 5.65 -1.84 -6.66
C GLN A 124 4.36 -2.61 -6.33
N PRO A 125 4.24 -3.18 -5.11
CA PRO A 125 3.05 -3.91 -4.71
C PRO A 125 1.83 -2.99 -4.61
N TYR A 126 0.67 -3.46 -5.07
CA TYR A 126 -0.57 -2.70 -5.02
C TYR A 126 -1.72 -3.53 -4.42
N GLY A 127 -2.42 -4.30 -5.23
CA GLY A 127 -3.58 -5.09 -4.82
C GLY A 127 -3.19 -6.22 -3.87
N ILE A 128 -4.05 -6.46 -2.89
CA ILE A 128 -3.89 -7.51 -1.88
C ILE A 128 -5.19 -8.27 -1.76
N ALA A 129 -5.09 -9.60 -1.67
CA ALA A 129 -6.19 -10.47 -1.29
C ALA A 129 -5.69 -11.58 -0.35
N VAL A 130 -6.57 -12.18 0.42
CA VAL A 130 -6.23 -13.27 1.34
C VAL A 130 -7.17 -14.44 1.09
N ASP A 131 -6.63 -15.63 0.92
CA ASP A 131 -7.43 -16.84 0.68
C ASP A 131 -7.96 -17.48 1.97
N SER A 132 -8.78 -18.53 1.80
CA SER A 132 -9.36 -19.29 2.90
C SER A 132 -8.32 -19.91 3.84
N LYS A 133 -7.09 -20.17 3.33
CA LYS A 133 -5.96 -20.75 4.05
C LYS A 133 -5.05 -19.71 4.72
N GLY A 134 -5.39 -18.41 4.60
CA GLY A 134 -4.61 -17.30 5.16
C GLY A 134 -3.34 -16.96 4.38
N ARG A 135 -3.19 -17.44 3.12
CA ARG A 135 -2.12 -17.01 2.23
C ARG A 135 -2.44 -15.61 1.70
N VAL A 136 -1.43 -14.75 1.64
CA VAL A 136 -1.56 -13.36 1.19
C VAL A 136 -1.10 -13.26 -0.25
N PHE A 137 -1.99 -12.86 -1.14
CA PHE A 137 -1.76 -12.62 -2.55
C PHE A 137 -1.47 -11.14 -2.75
N VAL A 138 -0.37 -10.80 -3.42
CA VAL A 138 0.07 -9.42 -3.64
C VAL A 138 0.37 -9.22 -5.12
N GLY A 139 -0.40 -8.36 -5.76
CA GLY A 139 -0.17 -7.94 -7.13
C GLY A 139 0.94 -6.90 -7.20
N ASP A 140 1.97 -7.16 -8.00
CA ASP A 140 3.06 -6.22 -8.21
C ASP A 140 3.00 -5.64 -9.62
N THR A 141 2.82 -4.32 -9.71
CA THR A 141 2.67 -3.62 -10.98
C THR A 141 3.98 -3.50 -11.76
N PHE A 142 5.13 -3.49 -11.08
CA PHE A 142 6.43 -3.36 -11.71
C PHE A 142 6.99 -4.70 -12.16
N VAL A 143 6.84 -5.74 -11.33
CA VAL A 143 7.30 -7.10 -11.64
C VAL A 143 6.32 -7.81 -12.57
N ALA A 144 5.07 -7.36 -12.67
CA ALA A 144 3.96 -7.98 -13.40
C ALA A 144 3.77 -9.45 -12.97
N ALA A 145 3.63 -9.67 -11.67
CA ALA A 145 3.43 -10.98 -11.06
C ALA A 145 2.54 -10.87 -9.81
N VAL A 146 1.90 -11.96 -9.45
CA VAL A 146 1.25 -12.12 -8.15
C VAL A 146 2.17 -12.91 -7.24
N PHE A 147 2.58 -12.31 -6.13
CA PHE A 147 3.34 -12.94 -5.06
C PHE A 147 2.37 -13.56 -4.07
N ILE A 148 2.62 -14.78 -3.65
CA ILE A 148 1.75 -15.54 -2.75
C ILE A 148 2.56 -15.91 -1.51
N PHE A 149 2.29 -15.22 -0.42
CA PHE A 149 2.99 -15.40 0.85
C PHE A 149 2.22 -16.36 1.75
N ASN A 150 2.89 -17.42 2.19
CA ASN A 150 2.50 -18.16 3.38
C ASN A 150 3.29 -17.58 4.56
N THR A 151 2.70 -16.70 5.33
CA THR A 151 3.38 -15.97 6.41
C THR A 151 3.74 -16.86 7.60
N GLU A 152 3.02 -17.97 7.81
CA GLU A 152 3.28 -18.93 8.86
C GLU A 152 4.50 -19.80 8.53
N LYS A 153 4.53 -20.33 7.30
CA LYS A 153 5.65 -21.17 6.82
C LYS A 153 6.84 -20.36 6.33
N LYS A 154 6.68 -19.03 6.20
CA LYS A 154 7.69 -18.11 5.60
C LYS A 154 8.07 -18.51 4.16
N GLU A 155 7.11 -18.99 3.39
CA GLU A 155 7.27 -19.40 2.00
C GLU A 155 6.65 -18.35 1.08
N VAL A 156 7.25 -18.16 -0.09
CA VAL A 156 6.73 -17.31 -1.14
C VAL A 156 6.69 -18.09 -2.44
N THR A 157 5.54 -18.08 -3.09
CA THR A 157 5.35 -18.65 -4.43
C THR A 157 4.85 -17.56 -5.36
N PHE A 158 4.82 -17.82 -6.66
CA PHE A 158 4.56 -16.79 -7.65
C PHE A 158 3.62 -17.29 -8.75
N LEU A 159 2.65 -16.45 -9.13
CA LEU A 159 1.95 -16.58 -10.41
C LEU A 159 2.52 -15.51 -11.35
N ARG A 160 3.25 -15.97 -12.38
CA ARG A 160 4.02 -15.11 -13.31
C ARG A 160 3.58 -15.32 -14.75
N ASN A 161 4.00 -14.41 -15.61
CA ASN A 161 3.83 -14.55 -17.05
C ASN A 161 4.46 -15.86 -17.54
N GLY A 162 3.70 -16.58 -18.36
CA GLY A 162 4.05 -17.91 -18.86
C GLY A 162 2.82 -18.61 -19.43
N HIS A 163 2.77 -19.93 -19.28
CA HIS A 163 1.64 -20.73 -19.79
C HIS A 163 0.29 -20.38 -19.15
N GLU A 164 0.29 -20.02 -17.84
CA GLU A 164 -0.94 -19.84 -17.05
C GLU A 164 -1.35 -18.36 -16.90
N ALA A 165 -0.48 -17.41 -17.21
CA ALA A 165 -0.77 -16.00 -16.98
C ALA A 165 -0.10 -15.09 -18.01
N ALA A 166 -0.74 -13.95 -18.28
CA ALA A 166 -0.17 -12.85 -19.08
C ALA A 166 -0.56 -11.53 -18.39
N PHE A 167 0.35 -10.97 -17.63
CA PHE A 167 0.14 -9.73 -16.89
C PHE A 167 0.97 -8.59 -17.48
N ARG A 168 0.45 -7.35 -17.35
CA ARG A 168 1.18 -6.13 -17.72
C ARG A 168 1.20 -5.11 -16.59
N SER A 169 0.05 -4.89 -15.92
CA SER A 169 -0.07 -3.91 -14.84
C SER A 169 -1.16 -4.34 -13.87
N ILE A 170 -0.80 -5.23 -12.94
CA ILE A 170 -1.71 -5.73 -11.91
C ILE A 170 -1.98 -4.63 -10.90
N ILE A 171 -3.25 -4.23 -10.75
CA ILE A 171 -3.66 -3.22 -9.77
C ILE A 171 -4.55 -3.83 -8.69
N GLY A 172 -5.58 -4.57 -9.05
CA GLY A 172 -6.56 -5.13 -8.12
C GLY A 172 -6.48 -6.64 -8.03
N LEU A 173 -6.65 -7.16 -6.83
CA LEU A 173 -6.82 -8.58 -6.54
C LEU A 173 -8.04 -8.78 -5.67
N ALA A 174 -8.81 -9.82 -5.95
CA ALA A 174 -9.85 -10.34 -5.07
C ALA A 174 -9.88 -11.86 -5.13
N LEU A 175 -10.38 -12.47 -4.08
CA LEU A 175 -10.64 -13.91 -4.00
C LEU A 175 -12.12 -14.10 -3.62
N ASP A 176 -12.75 -15.11 -4.22
CA ASP A 176 -14.07 -15.54 -3.78
C ASP A 176 -13.99 -16.66 -2.73
N ASP A 177 -15.15 -17.14 -2.26
CA ASP A 177 -15.28 -18.21 -1.28
C ASP A 177 -14.79 -19.59 -1.75
N SER A 178 -14.62 -19.75 -3.06
CA SER A 178 -14.06 -20.95 -3.70
C SER A 178 -12.54 -20.80 -3.96
N ASP A 179 -11.91 -19.76 -3.43
CA ASP A 179 -10.50 -19.39 -3.68
C ASP A 179 -10.19 -19.14 -5.16
N ARG A 180 -11.17 -18.75 -6.01
CA ARG A 180 -10.88 -18.25 -7.35
C ARG A 180 -10.27 -16.86 -7.24
N LEU A 181 -9.14 -16.65 -7.93
CA LEU A 181 -8.42 -15.39 -7.93
C LEU A 181 -8.83 -14.53 -9.13
N PHE A 182 -9.31 -13.33 -8.84
CA PHE A 182 -9.64 -12.30 -9.83
C PHE A 182 -8.50 -11.26 -9.85
N VAL A 183 -7.94 -11.02 -11.02
CA VAL A 183 -6.80 -10.12 -11.24
C VAL A 183 -7.19 -9.02 -12.20
N ALA A 184 -7.33 -7.79 -11.71
CA ALA A 184 -7.57 -6.61 -12.53
C ALA A 184 -6.25 -6.08 -13.10
N ASP A 185 -6.11 -6.12 -14.42
CA ASP A 185 -4.92 -5.62 -15.13
C ASP A 185 -5.26 -4.35 -15.91
N ALA A 186 -4.73 -3.23 -15.42
CA ALA A 186 -5.00 -1.90 -15.97
C ALA A 186 -4.48 -1.70 -17.40
N ALA A 187 -3.41 -2.38 -17.79
CA ALA A 187 -2.81 -2.26 -19.12
C ALA A 187 -3.35 -3.28 -20.11
N MET A 188 -3.96 -4.36 -19.63
CA MET A 188 -4.67 -5.33 -20.45
C MET A 188 -6.16 -4.98 -20.62
N HIS A 189 -6.66 -4.00 -19.85
CA HIS A 189 -8.08 -3.55 -19.87
C HIS A 189 -9.09 -4.66 -19.52
N GLN A 190 -8.68 -5.62 -18.69
CA GLN A 190 -9.48 -6.80 -18.39
C GLN A 190 -9.26 -7.30 -16.96
N VAL A 191 -10.10 -8.24 -16.56
CA VAL A 191 -9.94 -9.07 -15.37
C VAL A 191 -9.65 -10.49 -15.81
N SER A 192 -8.61 -11.11 -15.26
CA SER A 192 -8.29 -12.53 -15.43
C SER A 192 -8.77 -13.30 -14.21
N VAL A 193 -9.38 -14.45 -14.41
CA VAL A 193 -9.90 -15.33 -13.36
C VAL A 193 -9.13 -16.63 -13.36
N PHE A 194 -8.58 -16.98 -12.21
CA PHE A 194 -7.83 -18.20 -11.99
C PHE A 194 -8.55 -19.06 -10.95
N ASN A 195 -8.55 -20.38 -11.13
CA ASN A 195 -9.10 -21.29 -10.14
C ASN A 195 -8.19 -21.41 -8.89
N SER A 196 -8.62 -22.17 -7.90
CA SER A 196 -7.87 -22.40 -6.65
C SER A 196 -6.50 -23.09 -6.86
N GLU A 197 -6.27 -23.70 -8.02
CA GLU A 197 -4.98 -24.25 -8.45
C GLU A 197 -4.12 -23.25 -9.23
N LEU A 198 -4.59 -21.99 -9.38
CA LEU A 198 -3.96 -20.90 -10.12
C LEU A 198 -3.85 -21.15 -11.63
N LYS A 199 -4.76 -21.94 -12.20
CA LYS A 199 -4.92 -22.09 -13.64
C LYS A 199 -5.92 -21.07 -14.16
N LEU A 200 -5.60 -20.45 -15.29
CA LEU A 200 -6.48 -19.48 -15.93
C LEU A 200 -7.78 -20.17 -16.40
N GLU A 201 -8.91 -19.67 -15.92
CA GLU A 201 -10.24 -20.15 -16.32
C GLU A 201 -10.90 -19.24 -17.36
N SER A 202 -10.80 -17.92 -17.16
CA SER A 202 -11.48 -16.94 -17.99
C SER A 202 -10.83 -15.58 -17.95
N THR A 203 -11.21 -14.74 -18.92
CA THR A 203 -10.93 -13.29 -18.91
C THR A 203 -12.20 -12.55 -19.30
N PHE A 204 -12.43 -11.36 -18.73
CA PHE A 204 -13.60 -10.56 -19.06
C PHE A 204 -13.32 -9.06 -18.94
N GLY A 205 -14.23 -8.26 -19.47
CA GLY A 205 -14.22 -6.81 -19.35
C GLY A 205 -13.45 -6.05 -20.43
N ASP A 206 -12.70 -6.72 -21.30
CA ASP A 206 -11.85 -6.16 -22.36
C ASP A 206 -12.58 -5.20 -23.32
N THR A 207 -13.88 -5.39 -23.51
CA THR A 207 -14.71 -4.54 -24.38
C THR A 207 -15.28 -3.29 -23.69
N VAL A 208 -15.29 -3.26 -22.35
CA VAL A 208 -15.95 -2.18 -21.58
C VAL A 208 -15.04 -1.46 -20.61
N LEU A 209 -14.01 -2.15 -20.09
CA LEU A 209 -13.05 -1.60 -19.16
C LEU A 209 -11.97 -0.78 -19.89
N LYS A 210 -11.58 0.35 -19.33
CA LYS A 210 -10.49 1.19 -19.86
C LYS A 210 -9.23 1.12 -19.00
N ARG A 211 -9.41 1.14 -17.68
CA ARG A 211 -8.32 1.07 -16.72
C ARG A 211 -8.82 0.47 -15.40
N PRO A 212 -9.10 -0.84 -15.38
CA PRO A 212 -9.55 -1.50 -14.18
C PRO A 212 -8.50 -1.36 -13.07
N SER A 213 -8.96 -1.20 -11.85
CA SER A 213 -8.12 -0.99 -10.68
C SER A 213 -8.60 -1.86 -9.51
N GLY A 214 -9.20 -1.30 -8.46
CA GLY A 214 -9.71 -2.09 -7.35
C GLY A 214 -10.81 -3.06 -7.78
N ILE A 215 -10.86 -4.20 -7.10
CA ILE A 215 -11.83 -5.26 -7.38
C ILE A 215 -12.26 -5.90 -6.07
N ALA A 216 -13.54 -6.22 -5.95
CA ALA A 216 -14.12 -6.96 -4.84
C ALA A 216 -15.15 -7.97 -5.33
N VAL A 217 -15.31 -9.08 -4.62
CA VAL A 217 -16.29 -10.12 -4.93
C VAL A 217 -17.29 -10.22 -3.80
N ASP A 218 -18.55 -10.11 -4.15
CA ASP A 218 -19.68 -10.41 -3.28
C ASP A 218 -20.03 -11.90 -3.46
N ASN A 219 -19.71 -12.68 -2.45
CA ASN A 219 -19.94 -14.12 -2.49
C ASN A 219 -21.42 -14.49 -2.31
N GLU A 220 -22.18 -13.67 -1.59
CA GLU A 220 -23.60 -13.92 -1.33
C GLU A 220 -24.47 -13.64 -2.57
N ASN A 221 -24.28 -12.47 -3.18
CA ASN A 221 -25.03 -12.05 -4.37
C ASN A 221 -24.38 -12.49 -5.69
N ARG A 222 -23.19 -13.10 -5.66
CA ARG A 222 -22.39 -13.53 -6.81
C ARG A 222 -22.10 -12.39 -7.77
N PHE A 223 -21.63 -11.24 -7.22
CA PHE A 223 -21.23 -10.07 -8.00
C PHE A 223 -19.73 -9.83 -7.92
N VAL A 224 -19.17 -9.33 -9.02
CA VAL A 224 -17.79 -8.81 -9.08
C VAL A 224 -17.85 -7.31 -9.35
N TYR A 225 -17.39 -6.53 -8.40
CA TYR A 225 -17.28 -5.08 -8.52
C TYR A 225 -15.88 -4.73 -9.01
N VAL A 226 -15.79 -4.02 -10.14
CA VAL A 226 -14.52 -3.58 -10.73
C VAL A 226 -14.53 -2.06 -10.84
N VAL A 227 -13.68 -1.40 -10.09
CA VAL A 227 -13.42 0.04 -10.24
C VAL A 227 -12.66 0.27 -11.53
N ASP A 228 -13.17 1.13 -12.39
CA ASP A 228 -12.49 1.55 -13.60
C ASP A 228 -12.10 3.03 -13.50
N THR A 229 -10.83 3.28 -13.18
CA THR A 229 -10.25 4.61 -13.08
C THR A 229 -10.28 5.36 -14.42
N GLY A 230 -10.29 4.64 -15.55
CA GLY A 230 -10.34 5.20 -16.90
C GLY A 230 -11.72 5.69 -17.30
N ASN A 231 -12.77 4.98 -16.88
CA ASN A 231 -14.17 5.36 -17.10
C ASN A 231 -14.76 6.19 -15.95
N GLU A 232 -14.07 6.26 -14.80
CA GLU A 232 -14.51 6.95 -13.57
C GLU A 232 -15.86 6.43 -13.07
N MET A 233 -15.98 5.10 -12.98
CA MET A 233 -17.17 4.39 -12.49
C MET A 233 -16.82 3.01 -11.95
N VAL A 234 -17.77 2.35 -11.33
CA VAL A 234 -17.66 0.96 -10.91
C VAL A 234 -18.54 0.10 -11.82
N PHE A 235 -17.95 -0.96 -12.38
CA PHE A 235 -18.65 -1.96 -13.17
C PHE A 235 -19.00 -3.14 -12.29
N VAL A 236 -20.22 -3.65 -12.39
CA VAL A 236 -20.68 -4.83 -11.67
C VAL A 236 -20.97 -5.94 -12.65
N PHE A 237 -20.25 -7.04 -12.49
CA PHE A 237 -20.37 -8.24 -13.33
C PHE A 237 -20.95 -9.40 -12.50
N ASP A 238 -21.57 -10.32 -13.16
CA ASP A 238 -21.93 -11.62 -12.60
C ASP A 238 -20.66 -12.44 -12.34
N ALA A 239 -20.51 -13.04 -11.17
CA ALA A 239 -19.29 -13.75 -10.78
C ALA A 239 -19.15 -15.13 -11.43
N ASP A 240 -20.20 -15.67 -12.05
CA ASP A 240 -20.20 -17.01 -12.63
C ASP A 240 -20.10 -17.00 -14.16
N ASN A 241 -20.80 -16.07 -14.82
CA ASN A 241 -20.79 -15.95 -16.28
C ASN A 241 -20.10 -14.70 -16.82
N PHE A 242 -19.63 -13.80 -15.92
CA PHE A 242 -18.89 -12.58 -16.20
C PHE A 242 -19.62 -11.55 -17.08
N LYS A 243 -20.93 -11.62 -17.17
CA LYS A 243 -21.75 -10.64 -17.87
C LYS A 243 -21.83 -9.34 -17.09
N LEU A 244 -21.72 -8.22 -17.79
CA LEU A 244 -21.95 -6.91 -17.20
C LEU A 244 -23.43 -6.78 -16.81
N LEU A 245 -23.67 -6.55 -15.52
CA LEU A 245 -25.02 -6.39 -14.94
C LEU A 245 -25.41 -4.92 -14.86
N ARG A 246 -24.54 -4.08 -14.29
CA ARG A 246 -24.81 -2.66 -14.07
C ARG A 246 -23.53 -1.84 -13.89
N LYS A 247 -23.68 -0.53 -13.79
CA LYS A 247 -22.59 0.43 -13.50
C LYS A 247 -23.03 1.31 -12.36
N LEU A 248 -22.08 1.69 -11.47
CA LEU A 248 -22.32 2.63 -10.39
C LEU A 248 -21.54 3.90 -10.69
N GLY A 249 -22.19 5.04 -10.52
CA GLY A 249 -21.60 6.34 -10.67
C GLY A 249 -21.24 6.72 -12.09
N GLY A 250 -20.43 7.76 -12.20
CA GLY A 250 -19.95 8.33 -13.46
C GLY A 250 -18.91 9.42 -13.21
N PRO A 251 -18.32 10.01 -14.27
CA PRO A 251 -17.29 11.02 -14.12
C PRO A 251 -17.80 12.28 -13.43
N ALA A 252 -17.04 12.79 -12.46
CA ALA A 252 -17.30 14.07 -11.82
C ALA A 252 -17.09 15.23 -12.80
N LYS A 253 -17.90 16.27 -12.71
CA LYS A 253 -17.80 17.47 -13.56
C LYS A 253 -16.60 18.34 -13.20
N LYS A 254 -16.20 18.31 -11.93
CA LYS A 254 -15.04 19.05 -11.37
C LYS A 254 -14.40 18.25 -10.25
N LEU A 255 -13.17 18.58 -9.88
CA LEU A 255 -12.51 18.00 -8.69
C LEU A 255 -13.12 18.57 -7.41
N ASN A 256 -13.12 17.76 -6.35
CA ASN A 256 -13.80 18.05 -5.08
C ASN A 256 -15.27 18.39 -5.29
N ASP A 257 -15.92 17.62 -6.17
CA ASP A 257 -17.36 17.72 -6.41
C ASP A 257 -18.11 17.07 -5.25
N ASP A 258 -19.08 17.78 -4.69
CA ASP A 258 -19.95 17.25 -3.62
C ASP A 258 -21.14 16.46 -4.17
N ASP A 259 -21.30 16.39 -5.50
CA ASP A 259 -22.38 15.62 -6.13
C ASP A 259 -22.18 14.11 -5.79
N PRO A 260 -23.19 13.45 -5.21
CA PRO A 260 -23.16 12.00 -5.00
C PRO A 260 -23.12 11.26 -6.34
N GLU A 261 -22.72 9.97 -6.31
CA GLU A 261 -22.71 9.11 -7.50
C GLU A 261 -21.81 9.61 -8.64
N THR A 262 -20.89 10.58 -8.37
CA THR A 262 -19.88 11.02 -9.33
C THR A 262 -18.48 10.71 -8.78
N PHE A 263 -17.56 10.32 -9.64
CA PHE A 263 -16.20 9.95 -9.26
C PHE A 263 -15.14 10.75 -10.00
N ALA A 264 -14.06 11.07 -9.30
CA ALA A 264 -12.82 11.57 -9.89
C ALA A 264 -11.68 10.60 -9.58
N LYS A 265 -11.29 9.82 -10.59
CA LYS A 265 -10.25 8.78 -10.49
C LYS A 265 -10.46 7.83 -9.29
N PRO A 266 -11.59 7.13 -9.20
CA PRO A 266 -11.80 6.13 -8.16
C PRO A 266 -10.73 5.04 -8.28
N THR A 267 -10.27 4.49 -7.16
CA THR A 267 -9.14 3.54 -7.18
C THR A 267 -9.45 2.19 -6.57
N ASN A 268 -10.28 2.11 -5.54
CA ASN A 268 -10.52 0.85 -4.86
C ASN A 268 -11.98 0.70 -4.42
N VAL A 269 -12.37 -0.54 -4.14
CA VAL A 269 -13.68 -0.92 -3.67
C VAL A 269 -13.55 -1.99 -2.58
N ALA A 270 -14.40 -1.91 -1.58
CA ALA A 270 -14.58 -2.94 -0.56
C ALA A 270 -16.07 -3.18 -0.32
N LEU A 271 -16.39 -4.31 0.28
CA LEU A 271 -17.73 -4.71 0.65
C LEU A 271 -17.80 -4.97 2.15
N ASP A 272 -18.92 -4.65 2.79
CA ASP A 272 -19.22 -5.16 4.11
C ASP A 272 -20.07 -6.44 4.04
N LYS A 273 -20.35 -7.02 5.19
CA LYS A 273 -21.18 -8.24 5.30
C LYS A 273 -22.63 -8.07 4.85
N ASP A 274 -23.13 -6.83 4.79
CA ASP A 274 -24.49 -6.51 4.38
C ASP A 274 -24.56 -6.23 2.87
N GLY A 275 -23.41 -6.38 2.14
CA GLY A 275 -23.27 -6.13 0.70
C GLY A 275 -23.14 -4.66 0.34
N ASN A 276 -22.98 -3.75 1.32
CA ASN A 276 -22.71 -2.35 1.00
C ASN A 276 -21.35 -2.16 0.36
N VAL A 277 -21.29 -1.27 -0.61
CA VAL A 277 -20.14 -1.03 -1.50
C VAL A 277 -19.46 0.28 -1.12
N TYR A 278 -18.21 0.20 -0.72
CA TYR A 278 -17.37 1.33 -0.30
C TYR A 278 -16.37 1.64 -1.39
N VAL A 279 -16.41 2.85 -1.96
CA VAL A 279 -15.56 3.24 -3.09
C VAL A 279 -14.64 4.40 -2.70
N SER A 280 -13.34 4.22 -2.90
CA SER A 280 -12.35 5.30 -2.73
C SER A 280 -12.39 6.23 -3.93
N ASP A 281 -12.99 7.41 -3.76
CA ASP A 281 -13.08 8.48 -4.76
C ASP A 281 -11.87 9.41 -4.60
N THR A 282 -10.73 8.95 -5.13
CA THR A 282 -9.39 9.42 -4.77
C THR A 282 -9.15 10.91 -4.99
N LEU A 283 -9.53 11.47 -6.14
CA LEU A 283 -9.29 12.88 -6.41
C LEU A 283 -10.41 13.80 -5.90
N ASN A 284 -11.52 13.23 -5.40
CA ASN A 284 -12.51 13.96 -4.61
C ASN A 284 -12.27 13.84 -3.10
N ASN A 285 -11.19 13.15 -2.68
CA ASN A 285 -10.76 13.04 -1.28
C ASN A 285 -11.85 12.51 -0.33
N ARG A 286 -12.61 11.50 -0.80
CA ARG A 286 -13.75 10.94 -0.06
C ARG A 286 -13.92 9.45 -0.27
N ILE A 287 -14.74 8.84 0.59
CA ILE A 287 -15.29 7.49 0.40
C ILE A 287 -16.78 7.65 0.14
N GLN A 288 -17.30 7.00 -0.89
CA GLN A 288 -18.73 6.91 -1.17
C GLN A 288 -19.24 5.51 -0.85
N ILE A 289 -20.44 5.42 -0.29
CA ILE A 289 -21.08 4.18 0.17
C ILE A 289 -22.37 3.99 -0.60
N PHE A 290 -22.54 2.80 -1.16
CA PHE A 290 -23.75 2.37 -1.89
C PHE A 290 -24.29 1.10 -1.26
N ASP A 291 -25.59 0.85 -1.38
CA ASP A 291 -26.16 -0.43 -1.02
C ASP A 291 -25.87 -1.53 -2.06
N ALA A 292 -26.28 -2.76 -1.75
CA ALA A 292 -26.09 -3.91 -2.64
C ALA A 292 -26.79 -3.74 -4.01
N ASP A 293 -27.84 -2.93 -4.11
CA ASP A 293 -28.53 -2.60 -5.34
C ASP A 293 -27.83 -1.48 -6.14
N GLY A 294 -26.84 -0.85 -5.55
CA GLY A 294 -26.05 0.23 -6.14
C GLY A 294 -26.64 1.63 -5.95
N LYS A 295 -27.57 1.78 -5.01
CA LYS A 295 -28.12 3.08 -4.62
C LYS A 295 -27.20 3.76 -3.63
N PHE A 296 -26.97 5.05 -3.82
CA PHE A 296 -26.16 5.85 -2.91
C PHE A 296 -26.77 5.90 -1.50
N ILE A 297 -25.94 5.63 -0.49
CA ILE A 297 -26.30 5.72 0.93
C ILE A 297 -25.73 7.01 1.53
N SER A 298 -24.42 7.16 1.51
CA SER A 298 -23.72 8.26 2.14
C SER A 298 -22.29 8.43 1.60
N MET A 299 -21.63 9.49 2.03
CA MET A 299 -20.20 9.71 1.76
C MET A 299 -19.58 10.46 2.93
N PHE A 300 -18.27 10.27 3.10
CA PHE A 300 -17.48 11.01 4.08
C PHE A 300 -16.08 11.28 3.57
N GLY A 301 -15.40 12.22 4.23
CA GLY A 301 -14.07 12.68 3.87
C GLY A 301 -14.08 14.03 3.17
N LYS A 302 -12.97 14.72 3.27
CA LYS A 302 -12.69 16.01 2.65
C LYS A 302 -11.19 16.19 2.46
N ALA A 303 -10.79 17.04 1.53
CA ALA A 303 -9.39 17.37 1.32
C ALA A 303 -8.75 18.01 2.56
N GLY A 304 -7.54 17.55 2.92
CA GLY A 304 -6.78 18.09 4.05
C GLY A 304 -5.56 17.23 4.38
N ASP A 305 -4.75 17.70 5.33
CA ASP A 305 -3.51 17.07 5.78
C ASP A 305 -3.56 16.56 7.23
N ALA A 306 -4.64 16.86 7.94
CA ALA A 306 -4.86 16.38 9.31
C ALA A 306 -5.57 15.02 9.32
N PRO A 307 -5.40 14.20 10.37
CA PRO A 307 -6.21 13.00 10.57
C PRO A 307 -7.72 13.31 10.51
N GLY A 308 -8.49 12.45 9.86
CA GLY A 308 -9.91 12.68 9.57
C GLY A 308 -10.17 13.44 8.26
N THR A 309 -9.12 13.81 7.55
CA THR A 309 -9.16 14.35 6.19
C THR A 309 -8.32 13.48 5.25
N PHE A 310 -8.46 13.65 3.95
CA PHE A 310 -7.72 12.87 2.96
C PHE A 310 -6.92 13.77 2.01
N GLN A 311 -5.74 13.29 1.62
CA GLN A 311 -4.99 13.85 0.49
C GLN A 311 -5.08 12.95 -0.74
N ARG A 312 -4.99 11.63 -0.53
CA ARG A 312 -5.03 10.65 -1.62
C ARG A 312 -5.49 9.28 -1.12
N PRO A 313 -6.77 9.14 -0.73
CA PRO A 313 -7.30 7.86 -0.30
C PRO A 313 -7.23 6.87 -1.46
N LYS A 314 -6.69 5.68 -1.22
CA LYS A 314 -6.56 4.61 -2.21
C LYS A 314 -7.24 3.32 -1.74
N GLY A 315 -6.54 2.50 -0.97
CA GLY A 315 -7.07 1.25 -0.46
C GLY A 315 -8.19 1.49 0.55
N VAL A 316 -9.25 0.70 0.46
CA VAL A 316 -10.33 0.64 1.44
C VAL A 316 -10.60 -0.81 1.77
N ALA A 317 -10.85 -1.12 3.04
CA ALA A 317 -11.23 -2.45 3.53
C ALA A 317 -12.15 -2.31 4.75
N ILE A 318 -12.94 -3.35 5.02
CA ILE A 318 -13.88 -3.39 6.15
C ILE A 318 -13.44 -4.52 7.07
N ASP A 319 -13.36 -4.25 8.38
CA ASP A 319 -13.07 -5.28 9.39
C ASP A 319 -14.32 -6.02 9.87
N SER A 320 -14.14 -7.01 10.74
CA SER A 320 -15.26 -7.83 11.25
C SER A 320 -16.28 -7.04 12.07
N ASP A 321 -15.87 -5.92 12.66
CA ASP A 321 -16.74 -5.05 13.48
C ASP A 321 -17.44 -3.98 12.61
N GLY A 322 -17.10 -3.92 11.30
CA GLY A 322 -17.67 -3.01 10.33
C GLY A 322 -16.97 -1.64 10.27
N HIS A 323 -15.75 -1.53 10.83
CA HIS A 323 -14.98 -0.30 10.69
C HIS A 323 -14.39 -0.19 9.28
N ILE A 324 -14.33 1.03 8.80
CA ILE A 324 -13.83 1.37 7.46
C ILE A 324 -12.37 1.78 7.56
N TRP A 325 -11.48 0.97 7.00
CA TRP A 325 -10.04 1.23 6.97
C TRP A 325 -9.66 1.85 5.63
N VAL A 326 -9.09 3.04 5.66
CA VAL A 326 -8.71 3.80 4.45
C VAL A 326 -7.21 4.07 4.46
N VAL A 327 -6.53 3.64 3.41
CA VAL A 327 -5.12 3.96 3.17
C VAL A 327 -5.01 5.30 2.48
N ASP A 328 -4.36 6.27 3.11
CA ASP A 328 -4.00 7.53 2.44
C ASP A 328 -2.55 7.50 1.97
N ALA A 329 -2.38 7.44 0.66
CA ALA A 329 -1.07 7.32 0.04
C ALA A 329 -0.19 8.55 0.23
N SER A 330 -0.76 9.75 0.26
CA SER A 330 -0.01 11.00 0.39
C SER A 330 0.26 11.38 1.83
N GLN A 331 -0.67 11.07 2.75
CA GLN A 331 -0.43 11.21 4.19
C GLN A 331 0.45 10.08 4.75
N CYS A 332 0.72 9.02 3.97
CA CYS A 332 1.49 7.85 4.38
C CYS A 332 0.94 7.18 5.65
N ASN A 333 -0.38 7.10 5.79
CA ASN A 333 -1.05 6.53 6.94
C ASN A 333 -2.23 5.63 6.55
N VAL A 334 -2.78 4.96 7.56
CA VAL A 334 -4.06 4.26 7.49
C VAL A 334 -4.98 4.89 8.54
N GLN A 335 -6.18 5.25 8.14
CA GLN A 335 -7.19 5.85 8.99
C GLN A 335 -8.39 4.90 9.12
N ILE A 336 -8.96 4.81 10.31
CA ILE A 336 -10.05 3.87 10.64
C ILE A 336 -11.26 4.69 11.08
N TYR A 337 -12.40 4.39 10.48
CA TYR A 337 -13.66 5.13 10.68
C TYR A 337 -14.77 4.19 11.11
N ASP A 338 -15.78 4.74 11.80
CA ASP A 338 -17.06 4.08 11.97
C ASP A 338 -17.91 4.17 10.68
N LYS A 339 -19.12 3.57 10.73
CA LYS A 339 -20.05 3.57 9.60
C LYS A 339 -20.58 4.97 9.24
N GLU A 340 -20.57 5.88 10.20
CA GLU A 340 -21.01 7.28 10.06
C GLU A 340 -19.88 8.17 9.49
N GLY A 341 -18.67 7.64 9.35
CA GLY A 341 -17.50 8.37 8.85
C GLY A 341 -16.74 9.20 9.90
N HIS A 342 -16.92 8.90 11.20
CA HIS A 342 -16.13 9.51 12.27
C HIS A 342 -14.81 8.78 12.43
N LEU A 343 -13.71 9.53 12.54
CA LEU A 343 -12.39 8.96 12.75
C LEU A 343 -12.28 8.30 14.13
N LEU A 344 -11.98 7.01 14.17
CA LEU A 344 -11.76 6.24 15.38
C LEU A 344 -10.28 6.17 15.76
N ALA A 345 -9.42 5.92 14.78
CA ALA A 345 -7.98 5.79 14.98
C ALA A 345 -7.22 6.02 13.67
N TYR A 346 -5.93 6.24 13.78
CA TYR A 346 -5.02 6.24 12.64
C TYR A 346 -3.63 5.75 13.05
N PHE A 347 -2.85 5.24 12.11
CA PHE A 347 -1.48 4.80 12.33
C PHE A 347 -0.64 4.93 11.06
N GLY A 348 0.67 4.89 11.25
CA GLY A 348 1.61 5.09 10.17
C GLY A 348 1.95 6.56 9.93
N TYR A 349 3.10 6.78 9.33
CA TYR A 349 3.61 8.08 8.88
C TYR A 349 4.75 7.86 7.88
N GLY A 350 5.18 8.92 7.21
CA GLY A 350 6.21 8.83 6.18
C GLY A 350 7.54 8.28 6.68
N GLY A 351 8.06 7.23 6.02
CA GLY A 351 9.36 6.66 6.38
C GLY A 351 9.61 5.26 5.82
N GLY A 352 10.64 4.61 6.34
CA GLY A 352 11.09 3.30 5.86
C GLY A 352 11.17 2.22 6.94
N LEU A 353 10.95 2.54 8.20
CA LEU A 353 10.98 1.57 9.31
C LEU A 353 9.66 0.79 9.40
N PRO A 354 9.60 -0.30 10.17
CA PRO A 354 8.35 -0.95 10.52
C PRO A 354 7.32 0.04 11.08
N GLY A 355 6.08 -0.04 10.64
CA GLY A 355 5.02 0.90 11.01
C GLY A 355 5.05 2.25 10.31
N GLN A 356 6.04 2.53 9.47
CA GLN A 356 6.12 3.70 8.59
C GLN A 356 5.81 3.29 7.15
N PHE A 357 5.42 4.23 6.29
CA PHE A 357 5.10 3.97 4.89
C PHE A 357 5.84 4.93 3.95
N GLY A 358 6.24 4.43 2.78
CA GLY A 358 6.77 5.27 1.71
C GLY A 358 5.69 5.79 0.77
N LEU A 359 4.84 4.91 0.31
CA LEU A 359 3.66 5.19 -0.52
C LEU A 359 2.69 4.02 -0.39
N PRO A 360 1.90 3.97 0.69
CA PRO A 360 0.95 2.88 0.87
C PRO A 360 -0.15 2.94 -0.20
N ALA A 361 -0.68 1.78 -0.60
CA ALA A 361 -1.66 1.72 -1.69
C ALA A 361 -2.85 0.81 -1.41
N GLY A 362 -2.66 -0.50 -1.42
CA GLY A 362 -3.71 -1.47 -1.17
C GLY A 362 -3.78 -1.88 0.29
N ILE A 363 -4.96 -2.37 0.69
CA ILE A 363 -5.20 -2.97 2.00
C ILE A 363 -6.16 -4.14 1.83
N ALA A 364 -5.94 -5.19 2.60
CA ALA A 364 -6.90 -6.26 2.82
C ALA A 364 -6.94 -6.61 4.30
N ILE A 365 -8.12 -6.98 4.79
CA ILE A 365 -8.32 -7.46 6.16
C ILE A 365 -8.80 -8.90 6.09
N ASP A 366 -8.13 -9.79 6.80
CA ASP A 366 -8.50 -11.20 6.84
C ASP A 366 -9.47 -11.53 7.99
N LYS A 367 -9.96 -12.75 7.99
CA LYS A 367 -10.90 -13.26 9.02
C LYS A 367 -10.35 -13.24 10.46
N ASN A 368 -9.06 -13.02 10.64
CA ASN A 368 -8.40 -12.90 11.94
C ASN A 368 -8.11 -11.43 12.30
N ASN A 369 -8.74 -10.49 11.61
CA ASN A 369 -8.52 -9.04 11.76
C ASN A 369 -7.03 -8.63 11.58
N ARG A 370 -6.31 -9.37 10.70
CA ARG A 370 -4.99 -8.91 10.25
C ARG A 370 -5.21 -7.98 9.07
N ALA A 371 -4.76 -6.74 9.20
CA ALA A 371 -4.73 -5.76 8.13
C ALA A 371 -3.37 -5.83 7.42
N ILE A 372 -3.37 -6.16 6.14
CA ILE A 372 -2.20 -6.24 5.29
C ILE A 372 -2.18 -5.01 4.39
N VAL A 373 -1.11 -4.21 4.44
CA VAL A 373 -0.97 -2.96 3.68
C VAL A 373 0.23 -3.06 2.75
N SER A 374 0.04 -2.75 1.48
CA SER A 374 1.14 -2.66 0.50
C SER A 374 1.80 -1.29 0.54
N ASP A 375 3.14 -1.26 0.42
CA ASP A 375 3.96 -0.05 0.40
C ASP A 375 4.82 -0.03 -0.88
N GLN A 376 4.35 0.71 -1.89
CA GLN A 376 4.89 0.71 -3.25
C GLN A 376 6.36 1.15 -3.31
N VAL A 377 6.68 2.27 -2.65
CA VAL A 377 8.04 2.85 -2.70
C VAL A 377 9.04 2.00 -1.93
N ARG A 378 8.59 1.24 -0.94
CA ARG A 378 9.44 0.37 -0.13
C ARG A 378 9.50 -1.06 -0.65
N GLY A 379 8.67 -1.42 -1.63
CA GLY A 379 8.61 -2.77 -2.19
C GLY A 379 8.30 -3.82 -1.12
N ARG A 380 7.28 -3.60 -0.29
CA ARG A 380 6.94 -4.49 0.81
C ARG A 380 5.44 -4.52 1.09
N ILE A 381 5.02 -5.51 1.83
CA ILE A 381 3.76 -5.49 2.59
C ILE A 381 4.07 -5.40 4.07
N GLN A 382 3.19 -4.78 4.84
CA GLN A 382 3.22 -4.77 6.29
C GLN A 382 1.93 -5.36 6.84
N ILE A 383 2.04 -6.18 7.87
CA ILE A 383 0.90 -6.83 8.53
C ILE A 383 0.72 -6.22 9.91
N PHE A 384 -0.50 -5.80 10.17
CA PHE A 384 -0.95 -5.27 11.45
C PHE A 384 -2.10 -6.13 11.96
N ARG A 385 -2.37 -6.07 13.24
CA ARG A 385 -3.55 -6.72 13.83
C ARG A 385 -4.41 -5.69 14.55
N TYR A 386 -5.69 -5.71 14.27
CA TYR A 386 -6.67 -5.01 15.06
C TYR A 386 -6.94 -5.76 16.35
N ILE A 387 -6.95 -5.04 17.47
CA ILE A 387 -7.23 -5.55 18.82
C ILE A 387 -8.65 -5.11 19.19
N THR A 388 -9.55 -6.07 19.28
CA THR A 388 -10.97 -5.82 19.58
C THR A 388 -11.19 -5.32 21.00
N ASP A 389 -12.35 -4.72 21.26
CA ASP A 389 -12.76 -4.29 22.60
C ASP A 389 -12.80 -5.45 23.59
N ALA A 390 -13.26 -6.61 23.14
CA ALA A 390 -13.29 -7.82 23.94
C ALA A 390 -11.90 -8.27 24.39
N GLU A 391 -10.90 -8.24 23.48
CA GLU A 391 -9.51 -8.58 23.79
C GLU A 391 -8.90 -7.59 24.79
N ASN A 392 -9.16 -6.29 24.60
CA ASN A 392 -8.68 -5.25 25.52
C ASN A 392 -9.34 -5.38 26.92
N ALA A 393 -10.62 -5.73 26.99
CA ALA A 393 -11.31 -5.97 28.25
C ALA A 393 -10.71 -7.19 28.96
N ALA A 394 -10.47 -8.29 28.23
CA ALA A 394 -9.84 -9.50 28.78
C ALA A 394 -8.41 -9.22 29.30
N ALA A 395 -7.62 -8.45 28.57
CA ALA A 395 -6.26 -8.06 28.96
C ALA A 395 -6.25 -7.23 30.27
N LYS A 396 -7.22 -6.29 30.44
CA LYS A 396 -7.37 -5.53 31.69
C LYS A 396 -7.67 -6.44 32.89
N VAL A 397 -8.56 -7.41 32.72
CA VAL A 397 -8.91 -8.35 33.77
C VAL A 397 -7.69 -9.24 34.12
N GLY A 398 -6.91 -9.67 33.12
CA GLY A 398 -5.69 -10.44 33.33
C GLY A 398 -4.64 -9.65 34.13
N ALA A 399 -4.36 -8.40 33.70
CA ALA A 399 -3.41 -7.52 34.38
C ALA A 399 -3.83 -7.15 35.84
N ALA A 400 -5.14 -7.01 36.09
CA ALA A 400 -5.64 -6.79 37.42
C ALA A 400 -5.46 -8.02 38.34
N LYS A 401 -5.62 -9.23 37.79
CA LYS A 401 -5.37 -10.50 38.52
C LYS A 401 -3.90 -10.69 38.85
N GLU A 402 -3.00 -10.39 37.91
CA GLU A 402 -1.54 -10.45 38.13
C GLU A 402 -1.10 -9.48 39.24
N LYS A 403 -1.54 -8.21 39.19
CA LYS A 403 -1.27 -7.24 40.22
C LYS A 403 -1.83 -7.63 41.59
N ALA A 404 -2.98 -8.29 41.62
CA ALA A 404 -3.57 -8.80 42.87
C ALA A 404 -2.79 -10.02 43.41
N ALA A 405 -2.19 -10.82 42.54
CA ALA A 405 -1.35 -11.95 42.93
C ALA A 405 0.07 -11.53 43.39
N GLU A 406 0.60 -10.45 42.86
CA GLU A 406 1.90 -9.85 43.23
C GLU A 406 1.84 -8.95 44.48
N ALA A 407 0.64 -8.57 44.94
CA ALA A 407 0.49 -7.80 46.13
C ALA A 407 1.01 -8.62 47.35
N PRO A 408 2.03 -8.17 48.10
CA PRO A 408 2.54 -8.91 49.22
C PRO A 408 1.42 -9.15 50.23
N ALA A 409 1.23 -10.40 50.62
CA ALA A 409 0.28 -10.75 51.71
C ALA A 409 0.62 -9.84 52.90
N SER A 410 -0.18 -8.80 53.12
CA SER A 410 -0.05 -7.96 54.29
C SER A 410 -0.22 -8.82 55.49
N ALA A 411 0.87 -8.97 56.25
CA ALA A 411 0.93 -9.67 57.51
C ALA A 411 -0.28 -9.19 58.36
N THR A 412 -1.24 -10.07 58.54
CA THR A 412 -2.23 -9.97 59.60
C THR A 412 -1.49 -10.19 60.94
N GLY A 413 -0.82 -9.12 61.38
CA GLY A 413 -0.30 -9.06 62.76
C GLY A 413 -1.45 -8.94 63.73
N THR A 414 -1.84 -10.05 64.26
CA THR A 414 -2.70 -10.13 65.46
C THR A 414 -2.01 -9.42 66.58
N LYS A 415 -2.33 -8.14 66.86
CA LYS A 415 -1.98 -7.50 68.16
C LYS A 415 -2.86 -8.07 69.23
N GLN A 416 -2.34 -9.04 70.00
CA GLN A 416 -2.84 -9.41 71.31
C GLN A 416 -2.76 -8.14 72.20
N PHE A 417 -3.90 -7.62 72.59
CA PHE A 417 -4.05 -6.64 73.67
C PHE A 417 -3.83 -7.40 74.99
N GLU A 418 -2.65 -7.29 75.63
CA GLU A 418 -2.45 -7.61 77.06
C GLU A 418 -3.17 -6.53 77.87
N GLN A 419 -4.28 -6.91 78.51
CA GLN A 419 -4.89 -6.17 79.63
C GLN A 419 -3.99 -6.24 80.88
N LYS A 420 -3.24 -5.23 81.17
CA LYS A 420 -2.61 -5.00 82.51
C LYS A 420 -3.65 -4.47 83.43
N THR A 421 -4.15 -5.29 84.32
CA THR A 421 -4.91 -4.93 85.47
C THR A 421 -3.99 -4.13 86.43
N ALA A 422 -4.27 -2.83 86.67
CA ALA A 422 -3.67 -2.06 87.70
C ALA A 422 -4.52 -2.17 88.96
N GLU A 423 -3.99 -2.79 90.03
CA GLU A 423 -4.53 -2.78 91.36
C GLU A 423 -4.37 -1.33 91.97
N VAL A 424 -5.49 -0.81 92.46
CA VAL A 424 -5.59 0.38 93.28
C VAL A 424 -5.30 -0.02 94.72
N LYS A 425 -4.26 0.57 95.33
CA LYS A 425 -4.16 0.70 96.75
C LYS A 425 -4.25 2.20 97.13
N GLN A 426 -5.24 2.46 98.00
CA GLN A 426 -5.52 3.58 98.83
C GLN A 426 -5.60 4.95 98.23
#